data_9f8ec7636af5fd9187b474f3b8571823
#
_entry.id   9f8ec7636af5fd9187b474f3b8571823
#
_cell.length_a   1.000
_cell.length_b   1.000
_cell.length_c   1.000
_cell.angle_alpha   90.00
_cell.angle_beta   90.00
_cell.angle_gamma   90.00
#
_symmetry.space_group_name_H-M   'P 1'
#
loop_
_entity.id
_entity.type
_entity.pdbx_description
1 polymer ?
#
loop_
_entity_poly.entity_id
_entity_poly.type
_entity_poly.pdbx_seq_one_letter_code
_entity_poly.pdbx_strand_id
1 'polypeptide(L)'
;MSGADYLLDSRGVSQNLGAWVAGLAFGHEGRTCSFGTSDGVLHQARLAAPQDTWAPHEAHQGAVLSLCADTKDGVISGGDDGRLMRLGADGTPTELARYGSRWVEHVAAHESGLRAAVVGKAVHLLDGAGAAIKSLAHPTSVTGIAFDGKGKRIAASHYNGASLWFVAAKDDKPRSLEWKGSHTGIIFSPDGTHVVTSMQENTLHGWRLADGQHMRMAGYPAKTKSLSFTSKGRWLATSGADCVVLWPFFGGGPMGKAPTELAGGDQALCSAVACHPQQEVVAAGFNDGLVLIAEVASGRIVPVAAPGRGAVSVLAWSDSGTHLGFGTEEGFAGLVDLSRR
;
A
#
# COMPACT_ATOMS: atom_id res chain seq x y z
N MET A 1 0.08 -19.58 -22.85
CA MET A 1 0.15 -18.32 -23.62
C MET A 1 1.58 -18.10 -24.09
N SER A 2 1.98 -18.69 -25.22
CA SER A 2 3.28 -18.44 -25.85
C SER A 2 3.07 -17.31 -26.85
N GLY A 3 3.67 -16.13 -26.61
CA GLY A 3 3.67 -14.99 -27.50
C GLY A 3 3.09 -13.68 -26.95
N ALA A 4 2.83 -13.54 -25.65
CA ALA A 4 2.45 -12.25 -25.10
C ALA A 4 3.72 -11.39 -24.94
N ASP A 5 3.72 -10.19 -25.55
CA ASP A 5 4.76 -9.18 -25.31
C ASP A 5 4.51 -8.55 -23.93
N TYR A 6 5.35 -8.87 -22.96
CA TYR A 6 5.27 -8.27 -21.64
C TYR A 6 5.97 -6.91 -21.61
N LEU A 7 5.33 -5.92 -20.97
CA LEU A 7 5.91 -4.58 -20.87
C LEU A 7 7.24 -4.55 -20.11
N LEU A 8 7.45 -5.45 -19.16
CA LEU A 8 8.72 -5.58 -18.45
C LEU A 8 9.88 -5.87 -19.41
N ASP A 9 9.65 -6.72 -20.42
CA ASP A 9 10.71 -7.13 -21.37
C ASP A 9 11.05 -6.02 -22.37
N SER A 10 10.09 -5.16 -22.73
CA SER A 10 10.27 -4.11 -23.73
C SER A 10 10.52 -2.72 -23.14
N ARG A 11 10.06 -2.45 -21.92
CA ARG A 11 10.07 -1.11 -21.29
C ARG A 11 10.48 -1.14 -19.82
N GLY A 12 10.90 -2.27 -19.30
CA GLY A 12 11.20 -2.42 -17.91
C GLY A 12 12.64 -2.83 -17.65
N VAL A 13 12.96 -2.81 -16.39
CA VAL A 13 14.17 -3.37 -15.80
C VAL A 13 13.79 -4.20 -14.60
N SER A 14 14.59 -5.21 -14.28
CA SER A 14 14.36 -6.05 -13.12
C SER A 14 15.65 -6.47 -12.48
N GLN A 15 15.61 -6.72 -11.18
CA GLN A 15 16.70 -7.27 -10.39
C GLN A 15 16.17 -8.34 -9.44
N ASN A 16 17.02 -9.31 -9.11
CA ASN A 16 16.78 -10.23 -8.02
C ASN A 16 17.49 -9.66 -6.77
N LEU A 17 16.70 -9.31 -5.76
CA LEU A 17 17.18 -8.68 -4.54
C LEU A 17 17.59 -9.71 -3.47
N GLY A 18 17.36 -11.00 -3.72
CA GLY A 18 17.83 -12.10 -2.86
C GLY A 18 16.98 -12.40 -1.64
N ALA A 19 16.03 -11.52 -1.30
CA ALA A 19 15.13 -11.67 -0.14
C ALA A 19 13.73 -11.16 -0.47
N TRP A 20 12.71 -11.64 0.25
CA TRP A 20 11.32 -11.23 0.05
C TRP A 20 11.16 -9.72 0.02
N VAL A 21 10.53 -9.18 -1.04
CA VAL A 21 10.21 -7.77 -1.17
C VAL A 21 8.97 -7.46 -0.33
N ALA A 22 9.18 -6.89 0.86
CA ALA A 22 8.14 -6.60 1.84
C ALA A 22 7.48 -5.22 1.66
N GLY A 23 8.15 -4.31 0.95
CA GLY A 23 7.66 -2.95 0.72
C GLY A 23 8.17 -2.35 -0.58
N LEU A 24 7.40 -1.43 -1.15
CA LEU A 24 7.73 -0.69 -2.36
C LEU A 24 7.12 0.71 -2.26
N ALA A 25 7.92 1.74 -2.53
CA ALA A 25 7.42 3.10 -2.63
C ALA A 25 8.26 3.95 -3.61
N PHE A 26 7.58 4.85 -4.31
CA PHE A 26 8.20 5.91 -5.09
C PHE A 26 8.35 7.18 -4.24
N GLY A 27 9.45 7.89 -4.36
CA GLY A 27 9.56 9.24 -3.82
C GLY A 27 8.63 10.21 -4.57
N HIS A 28 7.99 11.14 -3.85
CA HIS A 28 6.99 12.07 -4.43
C HIS A 28 7.52 12.95 -5.56
N GLU A 29 8.82 13.27 -5.57
CA GLU A 29 9.42 14.02 -6.68
C GLU A 29 9.71 13.18 -7.93
N GLY A 30 9.39 11.87 -7.90
CA GLY A 30 9.55 10.97 -9.04
C GLY A 30 11.00 10.73 -9.44
N ARG A 31 11.95 10.87 -8.51
CA ARG A 31 13.38 10.62 -8.77
C ARG A 31 13.81 9.20 -8.49
N THR A 32 13.18 8.57 -7.51
CA THR A 32 13.58 7.26 -7.00
C THR A 32 12.39 6.32 -6.78
N CYS A 33 12.68 5.03 -6.84
CA CYS A 33 11.83 3.95 -6.38
C CYS A 33 12.64 3.09 -5.39
N SER A 34 12.08 2.78 -4.24
CA SER A 34 12.75 2.00 -3.20
C SER A 34 11.99 0.72 -2.91
N PHE A 35 12.72 -0.39 -2.81
CA PHE A 35 12.21 -1.71 -2.46
C PHE A 35 12.81 -2.12 -1.11
N GLY A 36 11.97 -2.43 -0.14
CA GLY A 36 12.37 -2.92 1.18
C GLY A 36 12.26 -4.43 1.25
N THR A 37 13.31 -5.09 1.73
CA THR A 37 13.42 -6.54 1.77
C THR A 37 13.43 -7.10 3.18
N SER A 38 13.09 -8.38 3.31
CA SER A 38 12.99 -9.08 4.60
C SER A 38 14.32 -9.28 5.33
N ASP A 39 15.44 -8.96 4.71
CA ASP A 39 16.78 -8.92 5.30
C ASP A 39 17.21 -7.52 5.80
N GLY A 40 16.30 -6.53 5.74
CA GLY A 40 16.51 -5.18 6.28
C GLY A 40 17.10 -4.16 5.33
N VAL A 41 17.32 -4.55 4.07
CA VAL A 41 17.92 -3.70 3.05
C VAL A 41 16.84 -2.90 2.31
N LEU A 42 17.12 -1.64 2.02
CA LEU A 42 16.38 -0.81 1.07
C LEU A 42 17.18 -0.70 -0.23
N HIS A 43 16.66 -1.26 -1.33
CA HIS A 43 17.26 -1.14 -2.66
C HIS A 43 16.65 0.05 -3.39
N GLN A 44 17.47 1.05 -3.73
CA GLN A 44 16.99 2.27 -4.35
C GLN A 44 17.37 2.35 -5.83
N ALA A 45 16.37 2.39 -6.70
CA ALA A 45 16.48 2.64 -8.12
C ALA A 45 16.33 4.13 -8.43
N ARG A 46 17.16 4.68 -9.33
CA ARG A 46 16.98 6.02 -9.89
C ARG A 46 16.12 5.94 -11.15
N LEU A 47 15.00 6.67 -11.21
CA LEU A 47 14.10 6.60 -12.36
C LEU A 47 14.70 7.18 -13.64
N ALA A 48 15.70 8.08 -13.54
CA ALA A 48 16.42 8.60 -14.69
C ALA A 48 17.41 7.60 -15.34
N ALA A 49 17.84 6.59 -14.58
CA ALA A 49 18.76 5.54 -15.04
C ALA A 49 18.41 4.20 -14.33
N PRO A 50 17.21 3.65 -14.59
CA PRO A 50 16.70 2.49 -13.87
C PRO A 50 17.46 1.20 -14.21
N GLN A 51 18.21 1.17 -15.32
CA GLN A 51 19.06 0.06 -15.74
C GLN A 51 20.34 -0.08 -14.91
N ASP A 52 20.73 0.96 -14.16
CA ASP A 52 21.86 0.89 -13.26
C ASP A 52 21.57 -0.07 -12.10
N THR A 53 22.61 -0.56 -11.42
CA THR A 53 22.46 -1.35 -10.22
C THR A 53 21.75 -0.53 -9.16
N TRP A 54 20.65 -1.05 -8.60
CA TRP A 54 19.90 -0.39 -7.53
C TRP A 54 20.73 -0.41 -6.26
N ALA A 55 20.97 0.78 -5.70
CA ALA A 55 21.87 0.92 -4.56
C ALA A 55 21.26 0.26 -3.30
N PRO A 56 21.94 -0.71 -2.69
CA PRO A 56 21.52 -1.29 -1.42
C PRO A 56 21.89 -0.36 -0.27
N HIS A 57 20.96 -0.19 0.68
CA HIS A 57 21.17 0.57 1.92
C HIS A 57 20.71 -0.28 3.10
N GLU A 58 21.63 -0.62 4.00
CA GLU A 58 21.34 -1.35 5.23
C GLU A 58 20.57 -0.42 6.20
N ALA A 59 19.24 -0.44 6.12
CA ALA A 59 18.37 0.41 6.92
C ALA A 59 18.03 -0.21 8.28
N HIS A 60 17.83 -1.53 8.32
CA HIS A 60 17.41 -2.26 9.50
C HIS A 60 18.35 -3.42 9.83
N GLN A 61 18.41 -3.81 11.11
CA GLN A 61 19.18 -4.99 11.58
C GLN A 61 18.34 -6.28 11.59
N GLY A 62 17.20 -6.25 10.96
CA GLY A 62 16.23 -7.32 10.82
C GLY A 62 15.35 -7.01 9.61
N ALA A 63 14.11 -7.49 9.57
CA ALA A 63 13.23 -7.34 8.43
C ALA A 63 12.68 -5.92 8.29
N VAL A 64 12.57 -5.42 7.04
CA VAL A 64 11.64 -4.33 6.72
C VAL A 64 10.22 -4.87 6.84
N LEU A 65 9.39 -4.26 7.69
CA LEU A 65 8.00 -4.67 7.90
C LEU A 65 7.01 -3.79 7.11
N SER A 66 7.36 -2.53 6.89
CA SER A 66 6.52 -1.57 6.19
C SER A 66 7.36 -0.48 5.54
N LEU A 67 6.92 -0.01 4.37
CA LEU A 67 7.56 1.04 3.58
C LEU A 67 6.50 1.93 2.95
N CYS A 68 6.68 3.25 2.99
CA CYS A 68 5.86 4.19 2.23
C CYS A 68 6.69 5.40 1.76
N ALA A 69 6.14 6.16 0.79
CA ALA A 69 6.71 7.45 0.41
C ALA A 69 6.80 8.37 1.63
N ASP A 70 7.86 9.18 1.71
CA ASP A 70 8.01 10.20 2.75
C ASP A 70 7.25 11.48 2.37
N THR A 71 7.21 12.44 3.27
CA THR A 71 6.45 13.70 3.16
C THR A 71 6.88 14.60 2.00
N LYS A 72 8.09 14.46 1.50
CA LYS A 72 8.64 15.22 0.36
C LYS A 72 9.20 14.28 -0.67
N ASP A 73 10.43 13.83 -0.43
CA ASP A 73 11.13 12.92 -1.32
C ASP A 73 11.84 11.82 -0.51
N GLY A 74 12.06 10.68 -1.13
CA GLY A 74 12.53 9.49 -0.45
C GLY A 74 11.40 8.67 0.18
N VAL A 75 11.75 7.80 1.10
CA VAL A 75 10.83 6.85 1.73
C VAL A 75 11.07 6.76 3.23
N ILE A 76 10.05 6.31 3.99
CA ILE A 76 10.21 5.88 5.38
C ILE A 76 9.90 4.39 5.52
N SER A 77 10.61 3.72 6.40
CA SER A 77 10.44 2.30 6.69
C SER A 77 10.38 2.01 8.18
N GLY A 78 9.60 1.01 8.55
CA GLY A 78 9.59 0.39 9.86
C GLY A 78 10.17 -1.01 9.81
N GLY A 79 10.91 -1.40 10.85
CA GLY A 79 11.53 -2.70 10.96
C GLY A 79 11.22 -3.43 12.28
N ASP A 80 11.53 -4.70 12.33
CA ASP A 80 11.42 -5.54 13.54
C ASP A 80 12.52 -5.25 14.58
N ASP A 81 13.51 -4.43 14.21
CA ASP A 81 14.57 -3.91 15.08
C ASP A 81 14.13 -2.68 15.93
N GLY A 82 12.87 -2.26 15.80
CA GLY A 82 12.29 -1.12 16.52
C GLY A 82 12.67 0.25 15.99
N ARG A 83 13.21 0.33 14.78
CA ARG A 83 13.62 1.59 14.14
C ARG A 83 12.58 2.08 13.15
N LEU A 84 12.37 3.39 13.16
CA LEU A 84 11.74 4.13 12.08
C LEU A 84 12.83 4.84 11.30
N MET A 85 13.06 4.40 10.07
CA MET A 85 14.14 4.90 9.22
C MET A 85 13.57 5.76 8.07
N ARG A 86 14.35 6.72 7.62
CA ARG A 86 14.13 7.47 6.39
C ARG A 86 15.30 7.20 5.44
N LEU A 87 15.01 6.97 4.18
CA LEU A 87 15.98 6.97 3.10
C LEU A 87 15.68 8.14 2.15
N GLY A 88 16.59 9.10 2.08
CA GLY A 88 16.46 10.23 1.14
C GLY A 88 16.64 9.81 -0.31
N ALA A 89 16.23 10.65 -1.24
CA ALA A 89 16.49 10.40 -2.67
C ALA A 89 17.97 10.41 -3.03
N ASP A 90 18.81 11.01 -2.20
CA ASP A 90 20.26 11.00 -2.29
C ASP A 90 20.91 9.70 -1.77
N GLY A 91 20.10 8.77 -1.26
CA GLY A 91 20.55 7.52 -0.66
C GLY A 91 21.02 7.66 0.79
N THR A 92 20.78 8.80 1.46
CA THR A 92 21.20 9.00 2.85
C THR A 92 20.18 8.38 3.81
N PRO A 93 20.54 7.32 4.59
CA PRO A 93 19.69 6.77 5.63
C PRO A 93 19.73 7.65 6.89
N THR A 94 18.57 7.86 7.52
CA THR A 94 18.43 8.63 8.76
C THR A 94 17.46 7.92 9.70
N GLU A 95 17.86 7.71 10.95
CA GLU A 95 16.95 7.21 11.98
C GLU A 95 16.07 8.35 12.50
N LEU A 96 14.75 8.26 12.30
CA LEU A 96 13.79 9.25 12.76
C LEU A 96 13.34 8.98 14.21
N ALA A 97 13.20 7.71 14.58
CA ALA A 97 12.81 7.31 15.94
C ALA A 97 13.22 5.86 16.20
N ARG A 98 13.34 5.53 17.51
CA ARG A 98 13.64 4.18 18.00
C ARG A 98 12.72 3.82 19.16
N TYR A 99 12.13 2.63 19.08
CA TYR A 99 11.14 2.13 20.03
C TYR A 99 11.64 0.89 20.83
N GLY A 100 12.95 0.83 21.07
CA GLY A 100 13.61 -0.30 21.70
C GLY A 100 13.63 -1.53 20.79
N SER A 101 13.22 -2.68 21.31
CA SER A 101 13.12 -3.94 20.55
C SER A 101 11.68 -4.22 20.03
N ARG A 102 10.77 -3.24 20.10
CA ARG A 102 9.39 -3.41 19.64
C ARG A 102 9.31 -3.12 18.15
N TRP A 103 8.68 -3.97 17.42
CA TRP A 103 8.49 -3.84 15.97
C TRP A 103 7.77 -2.54 15.59
N VAL A 104 8.24 -1.89 14.53
CA VAL A 104 7.54 -0.81 13.83
C VAL A 104 6.80 -1.45 12.67
N GLU A 105 5.56 -1.89 12.94
CA GLU A 105 4.81 -2.80 12.05
C GLU A 105 4.21 -2.10 10.84
N HIS A 106 3.79 -0.83 11.00
CA HIS A 106 3.22 -0.03 9.91
C HIS A 106 3.73 1.39 9.98
N VAL A 107 3.95 1.98 8.81
CA VAL A 107 4.31 3.39 8.65
C VAL A 107 3.36 4.07 7.67
N ALA A 108 3.12 5.35 7.88
CA ALA A 108 2.39 6.20 6.95
C ALA A 108 2.97 7.62 6.98
N ALA A 109 2.93 8.31 5.85
CA ALA A 109 3.28 9.72 5.77
C ALA A 109 2.26 10.48 4.93
N HIS A 110 2.21 11.80 5.09
CA HIS A 110 1.34 12.69 4.34
C HIS A 110 2.12 13.94 3.91
N GLU A 111 1.83 14.47 2.73
CA GLU A 111 2.51 15.64 2.15
C GLU A 111 2.50 16.91 3.03
N SER A 112 1.57 16.99 4.00
CA SER A 112 1.55 18.06 5.01
C SER A 112 2.74 18.05 5.98
N GLY A 113 3.62 17.06 5.91
CA GLY A 113 4.76 16.88 6.79
C GLY A 113 4.53 15.89 7.93
N LEU A 114 3.37 15.27 8.01
CA LEU A 114 3.03 14.32 9.07
C LEU A 114 3.58 12.92 8.74
N ARG A 115 4.07 12.24 9.79
CA ARG A 115 4.43 10.81 9.74
C ARG A 115 3.76 10.07 10.88
N ALA A 116 3.51 8.79 10.69
CA ALA A 116 2.96 7.91 11.71
C ALA A 116 3.68 6.57 11.70
N ALA A 117 3.88 6.00 12.88
CA ALA A 117 4.45 4.67 13.08
C ALA A 117 3.58 3.87 14.06
N VAL A 118 3.30 2.63 13.73
CA VAL A 118 2.62 1.68 14.62
C VAL A 118 3.65 0.86 15.37
N VAL A 119 3.49 0.84 16.70
CA VAL A 119 4.28 0.00 17.59
C VAL A 119 3.33 -0.74 18.54
N GLY A 120 2.98 -1.96 18.17
CA GLY A 120 2.05 -2.79 18.93
C GLY A 120 0.67 -2.15 19.09
N LYS A 121 0.37 -1.60 20.29
CA LYS A 121 -0.93 -0.99 20.63
C LYS A 121 -0.93 0.54 20.53
N ALA A 122 0.04 1.15 19.89
CA ALA A 122 0.13 2.60 19.81
C ALA A 122 0.44 3.08 18.38
N VAL A 123 -0.19 4.19 18.00
CA VAL A 123 0.18 4.98 16.82
C VAL A 123 0.94 6.20 17.29
N HIS A 124 2.20 6.32 16.91
CA HIS A 124 3.05 7.47 17.18
C HIS A 124 3.01 8.43 16.01
N LEU A 125 2.59 9.67 16.27
CA LEU A 125 2.59 10.76 15.28
C LEU A 125 3.85 11.60 15.44
N LEU A 126 4.49 11.89 14.31
CA LEU A 126 5.69 12.72 14.22
C LEU A 126 5.46 13.85 13.20
N ASP A 127 6.16 14.95 13.38
CA ASP A 127 6.21 16.04 12.42
C ASP A 127 7.25 15.81 11.31
N GLY A 128 7.37 16.75 10.39
CA GLY A 128 8.33 16.71 9.28
C GLY A 128 9.80 16.72 9.69
N ALA A 129 10.11 17.14 10.92
CA ALA A 129 11.46 17.08 11.49
C ALA A 129 11.74 15.76 12.23
N GLY A 130 10.72 14.89 12.38
CA GLY A 130 10.83 13.65 13.15
C GLY A 130 10.53 13.82 14.64
N ALA A 131 10.12 15.01 15.09
CA ALA A 131 9.75 15.23 16.47
C ALA A 131 8.39 14.61 16.79
N ALA A 132 8.29 13.98 17.97
CA ALA A 132 7.03 13.36 18.40
C ALA A 132 5.95 14.43 18.68
N ILE A 133 4.79 14.26 18.04
CA ILE A 133 3.61 15.11 18.26
C ILE A 133 2.74 14.49 19.38
N LYS A 134 2.37 13.22 19.24
CA LYS A 134 1.54 12.49 20.21
C LYS A 134 1.61 10.97 19.99
N SER A 135 1.14 10.24 20.98
CA SER A 135 0.99 8.78 20.93
C SER A 135 -0.45 8.40 21.24
N LEU A 136 -1.10 7.76 20.28
CA LEU A 136 -2.52 7.36 20.34
C LEU A 136 -2.59 5.89 20.77
N ALA A 137 -3.01 5.65 22.01
CA ALA A 137 -3.09 4.31 22.56
C ALA A 137 -4.38 3.58 22.15
N HIS A 138 -4.26 2.27 21.90
CA HIS A 138 -5.36 1.37 21.55
C HIS A 138 -5.50 0.24 22.56
N PRO A 139 -6.71 -0.31 22.72
CA PRO A 139 -6.92 -1.46 23.61
C PRO A 139 -6.28 -2.75 23.09
N THR A 140 -6.17 -2.90 21.77
CA THR A 140 -5.57 -4.07 21.10
C THR A 140 -4.51 -3.62 20.12
N SER A 141 -3.75 -4.57 19.54
CA SER A 141 -2.75 -4.26 18.51
C SER A 141 -3.37 -3.55 17.32
N VAL A 142 -2.66 -2.55 16.81
CA VAL A 142 -3.00 -1.83 15.57
C VAL A 142 -2.47 -2.64 14.39
N THR A 143 -3.28 -2.83 13.38
CA THR A 143 -3.01 -3.73 12.24
C THR A 143 -2.98 -3.01 10.90
N GLY A 144 -3.11 -1.69 10.93
CA GLY A 144 -3.01 -0.83 9.76
C GLY A 144 -3.34 0.61 10.12
N ILE A 145 -2.74 1.56 9.40
CA ILE A 145 -2.97 3.00 9.56
C ILE A 145 -3.09 3.68 8.20
N ALA A 146 -3.86 4.76 8.14
CA ALA A 146 -3.95 5.62 6.99
C ALA A 146 -4.25 7.07 7.40
N PHE A 147 -3.62 8.04 6.73
CA PHE A 147 -4.07 9.43 6.75
C PHE A 147 -5.20 9.63 5.73
N ASP A 148 -6.10 10.56 5.99
CA ASP A 148 -7.03 11.04 4.96
C ASP A 148 -6.30 11.94 3.96
N GLY A 149 -6.86 12.12 2.76
CA GLY A 149 -6.24 12.90 1.69
C GLY A 149 -5.97 14.39 2.00
N LYS A 150 -6.38 14.87 3.18
CA LYS A 150 -6.11 16.24 3.67
C LYS A 150 -5.10 16.27 4.83
N GLY A 151 -4.63 15.11 5.30
CA GLY A 151 -3.76 14.98 6.47
C GLY A 151 -4.39 15.47 7.79
N LYS A 152 -5.72 15.65 7.82
CA LYS A 152 -6.42 16.14 9.02
C LYS A 152 -6.84 15.02 9.96
N ARG A 153 -7.00 13.81 9.44
CA ARG A 153 -7.43 12.64 10.18
C ARG A 153 -6.45 11.49 9.97
N ILE A 154 -6.29 10.68 11.00
CA ILE A 154 -5.64 9.39 10.91
C ILE A 154 -6.62 8.32 11.39
N ALA A 155 -6.69 7.20 10.69
CA ALA A 155 -7.46 6.03 11.05
C ALA A 155 -6.53 4.85 11.31
N ALA A 156 -6.91 4.01 12.27
CA ALA A 156 -6.19 2.79 12.60
C ALA A 156 -7.16 1.62 12.73
N SER A 157 -6.87 0.50 12.07
CA SER A 157 -7.60 -0.76 12.22
C SER A 157 -7.06 -1.55 13.41
N HIS A 158 -7.95 -2.30 14.06
CA HIS A 158 -7.63 -3.13 15.20
C HIS A 158 -8.69 -4.23 15.38
N TYR A 159 -8.57 -5.07 16.40
CA TYR A 159 -9.62 -6.03 16.72
C TYR A 159 -10.92 -5.32 17.12
N ASN A 160 -12.04 -5.73 16.53
CA ASN A 160 -13.40 -5.18 16.66
C ASN A 160 -13.61 -3.79 16.04
N GLY A 161 -12.82 -3.38 15.03
CA GLY A 161 -13.14 -2.19 14.25
C GLY A 161 -11.96 -1.32 13.89
N ALA A 162 -12.22 -0.01 13.86
CA ALA A 162 -11.23 1.01 13.61
C ALA A 162 -11.44 2.21 14.52
N SER A 163 -10.37 2.95 14.74
CA SER A 163 -10.38 4.22 15.47
C SER A 163 -9.99 5.35 14.54
N LEU A 164 -10.65 6.49 14.68
CA LEU A 164 -10.42 7.69 13.86
C LEU A 164 -10.13 8.88 14.76
N TRP A 165 -9.02 9.59 14.53
CA TRP A 165 -8.65 10.81 15.23
C TRP A 165 -8.49 11.98 14.28
N PHE A 166 -8.77 13.19 14.81
CA PHE A 166 -8.31 14.42 14.20
C PHE A 166 -6.89 14.72 14.71
N VAL A 167 -5.92 14.84 13.80
CA VAL A 167 -4.50 15.04 14.13
C VAL A 167 -4.29 16.27 15.02
N ALA A 168 -4.98 17.37 14.74
CA ALA A 168 -4.87 18.65 15.45
C ALA A 168 -5.74 18.74 16.73
N ALA A 169 -6.55 17.71 17.04
CA ALA A 169 -7.38 17.73 18.26
C ALA A 169 -6.49 17.76 19.51
N LYS A 170 -6.90 18.51 20.52
CA LYS A 170 -6.17 18.59 21.81
C LYS A 170 -6.38 17.35 22.66
N ASP A 171 -7.56 16.71 22.55
CA ASP A 171 -7.87 15.45 23.19
C ASP A 171 -7.52 14.28 22.28
N ASP A 172 -7.15 13.16 22.88
CA ASP A 172 -6.80 11.93 22.17
C ASP A 172 -7.97 10.93 22.13
N LYS A 173 -9.20 11.45 22.17
CA LYS A 173 -10.40 10.61 22.08
C LYS A 173 -10.68 10.21 20.65
N PRO A 174 -10.68 8.90 20.32
CA PRO A 174 -11.03 8.45 18.99
C PRO A 174 -12.55 8.51 18.76
N ARG A 175 -12.94 8.71 17.51
CA ARG A 175 -14.23 8.23 17.05
C ARG A 175 -14.12 6.74 16.78
N SER A 176 -14.86 5.92 17.52
CA SER A 176 -14.92 4.46 17.31
C SER A 176 -15.77 4.13 16.07
N LEU A 177 -15.25 3.22 15.24
CA LEU A 177 -15.92 2.63 14.09
C LEU A 177 -16.02 1.13 14.39
N GLU A 178 -17.10 0.72 15.07
CA GLU A 178 -17.22 -0.62 15.64
C GLU A 178 -17.74 -1.63 14.63
N TRP A 179 -17.06 -2.75 14.55
CA TRP A 179 -17.50 -3.98 13.89
C TRP A 179 -16.68 -5.16 14.38
N LYS A 180 -17.35 -6.21 14.80
CA LYS A 180 -16.69 -7.41 15.36
C LYS A 180 -15.81 -8.13 14.33
N GLY A 181 -14.66 -8.61 14.76
CA GLY A 181 -13.72 -9.38 13.97
C GLY A 181 -12.34 -8.76 13.91
N SER A 182 -11.42 -9.40 13.21
CA SER A 182 -10.03 -8.95 13.11
C SER A 182 -9.83 -8.12 11.85
N HIS A 183 -9.74 -6.81 12.00
CA HIS A 183 -9.45 -5.88 10.90
C HIS A 183 -7.93 -5.84 10.67
N THR A 184 -7.45 -5.97 9.42
CA THR A 184 -6.04 -6.21 9.09
C THR A 184 -5.41 -5.16 8.19
N GLY A 185 -6.17 -4.22 7.69
CA GLY A 185 -5.72 -3.09 6.88
C GLY A 185 -6.79 -2.03 6.87
N ILE A 186 -6.44 -0.80 6.47
CA ILE A 186 -7.37 0.33 6.47
C ILE A 186 -7.03 1.32 5.36
N ILE A 187 -8.05 1.89 4.73
CA ILE A 187 -7.92 2.91 3.70
C ILE A 187 -9.07 3.91 3.79
N PHE A 188 -8.79 5.19 3.49
CA PHE A 188 -9.83 6.20 3.22
C PHE A 188 -10.22 6.21 1.75
N SER A 189 -11.49 6.52 1.46
CA SER A 189 -11.85 6.96 0.11
C SER A 189 -11.16 8.30 -0.22
N PRO A 190 -10.83 8.60 -1.49
CA PRO A 190 -10.13 9.83 -1.88
C PRO A 190 -10.82 11.11 -1.44
N ASP A 191 -12.15 11.13 -1.40
CA ASP A 191 -12.96 12.24 -0.89
C ASP A 191 -13.03 12.32 0.64
N GLY A 192 -12.47 11.32 1.34
CA GLY A 192 -12.46 11.22 2.79
C GLY A 192 -13.82 10.99 3.42
N THR A 193 -14.83 10.54 2.66
CA THR A 193 -16.19 10.29 3.18
C THR A 193 -16.37 8.89 3.73
N HIS A 194 -15.53 7.95 3.34
CA HIS A 194 -15.57 6.54 3.78
C HIS A 194 -14.23 6.08 4.33
N VAL A 195 -14.30 5.12 5.26
CA VAL A 195 -13.18 4.30 5.70
C VAL A 195 -13.51 2.85 5.41
N VAL A 196 -12.58 2.10 4.86
CA VAL A 196 -12.73 0.66 4.56
C VAL A 196 -11.57 -0.10 5.18
N THR A 197 -11.87 -1.26 5.75
CA THR A 197 -10.89 -2.20 6.30
C THR A 197 -10.99 -3.55 5.62
N SER A 198 -9.86 -4.21 5.43
CA SER A 198 -9.82 -5.65 5.18
C SER A 198 -9.92 -6.41 6.50
N MET A 199 -10.39 -7.65 6.45
CA MET A 199 -10.60 -8.49 7.63
C MET A 199 -9.97 -9.88 7.45
N GLN A 200 -9.60 -10.50 8.58
CA GLN A 200 -9.09 -11.87 8.60
C GLN A 200 -10.13 -12.88 8.08
N GLU A 201 -11.42 -12.53 8.22
CA GLU A 201 -12.58 -13.36 7.87
C GLU A 201 -12.94 -13.33 6.36
N ASN A 202 -11.98 -13.06 5.47
CA ASN A 202 -12.17 -12.97 4.01
C ASN A 202 -13.32 -12.03 3.61
N THR A 203 -13.46 -10.91 4.30
CA THR A 203 -14.44 -9.86 4.02
C THR A 203 -13.80 -8.50 4.14
N LEU A 204 -14.49 -7.48 3.61
CA LEU A 204 -14.20 -6.09 3.90
C LEU A 204 -15.33 -5.49 4.71
N HIS A 205 -15.00 -4.52 5.53
CA HIS A 205 -15.99 -3.71 6.22
C HIS A 205 -15.70 -2.23 6.02
N GLY A 206 -16.73 -1.42 5.81
CA GLY A 206 -16.59 0.01 5.62
C GLY A 206 -17.60 0.81 6.41
N TRP A 207 -17.29 2.09 6.61
CA TRP A 207 -18.18 3.06 7.27
C TRP A 207 -18.24 4.34 6.47
N ARG A 208 -19.47 4.83 6.26
CA ARG A 208 -19.68 6.20 5.81
C ARG A 208 -19.53 7.14 7.01
N LEU A 209 -18.58 8.07 6.94
CA LEU A 209 -18.22 8.87 8.11
C LEU A 209 -19.26 9.92 8.49
N ALA A 210 -20.14 10.35 7.58
CA ALA A 210 -21.15 11.37 7.84
C ALA A 210 -22.17 10.91 8.89
N ASP A 211 -22.64 9.67 8.81
CA ASP A 211 -23.74 9.13 9.64
C ASP A 211 -23.40 7.80 10.34
N GLY A 212 -22.20 7.26 10.09
CA GLY A 212 -21.78 5.99 10.66
C GLY A 212 -22.41 4.76 10.00
N GLN A 213 -23.14 4.93 8.88
CA GLN A 213 -23.67 3.78 8.15
C GLN A 213 -22.52 2.86 7.74
N HIS A 214 -22.62 1.61 8.17
CA HIS A 214 -21.64 0.59 7.86
C HIS A 214 -22.05 -0.23 6.64
N MET A 215 -21.07 -0.84 6.00
CA MET A 215 -21.25 -1.66 4.80
C MET A 215 -20.33 -2.89 4.85
N ARG A 216 -20.85 -4.04 4.48
CA ARG A 216 -20.11 -5.29 4.39
C ARG A 216 -19.96 -5.70 2.93
N MET A 217 -18.73 -6.00 2.55
CA MET A 217 -18.36 -6.54 1.23
C MET A 217 -17.78 -7.95 1.44
N ALA A 218 -18.42 -8.97 0.91
CA ALA A 218 -18.11 -10.38 1.17
C ALA A 218 -18.16 -11.20 -0.14
N GLY A 219 -17.76 -12.46 -0.06
CA GLY A 219 -17.75 -13.37 -1.22
C GLY A 219 -16.33 -13.75 -1.67
N TYR A 220 -15.31 -13.35 -0.92
CA TYR A 220 -13.92 -13.66 -1.26
C TYR A 220 -13.55 -15.11 -0.89
N PRO A 221 -12.90 -15.84 -1.81
CA PRO A 221 -12.38 -17.18 -1.51
C PRO A 221 -11.15 -17.15 -0.60
N ALA A 222 -10.40 -16.02 -0.58
CA ALA A 222 -9.22 -15.85 0.24
C ALA A 222 -9.21 -14.47 0.93
N LYS A 223 -8.27 -14.29 1.87
CA LYS A 223 -8.07 -13.02 2.58
C LYS A 223 -7.68 -11.90 1.59
N THR A 224 -8.38 -10.78 1.66
CA THR A 224 -8.02 -9.56 0.94
C THR A 224 -6.83 -8.89 1.63
N LYS A 225 -5.68 -8.87 0.96
CA LYS A 225 -4.44 -8.27 1.47
C LYS A 225 -4.21 -6.84 0.95
N SER A 226 -4.78 -6.51 -0.21
CA SER A 226 -4.51 -5.26 -0.92
C SER A 226 -5.80 -4.55 -1.31
N LEU A 227 -5.85 -3.24 -1.05
CA LEU A 227 -6.97 -2.34 -1.28
C LEU A 227 -6.47 -1.08 -1.98
N SER A 228 -7.12 -0.63 -3.04
CA SER A 228 -6.78 0.63 -3.71
C SER A 228 -8.02 1.28 -4.32
N PHE A 229 -8.26 2.57 -4.03
CA PHE A 229 -9.31 3.33 -4.71
C PHE A 229 -8.82 3.84 -6.06
N THR A 230 -9.71 3.81 -7.07
CA THR A 230 -9.44 4.50 -8.34
C THR A 230 -9.35 6.01 -8.14
N SER A 231 -8.68 6.71 -9.06
CA SER A 231 -8.35 8.14 -8.94
C SER A 231 -9.55 9.05 -8.63
N LYS A 232 -10.74 8.70 -9.16
CA LYS A 232 -11.99 9.43 -8.91
C LYS A 232 -12.78 8.91 -7.71
N GLY A 233 -12.24 7.91 -6.97
CA GLY A 233 -12.92 7.30 -5.84
C GLY A 233 -14.20 6.54 -6.18
N ARG A 234 -14.45 6.24 -7.47
CA ARG A 234 -15.68 5.57 -7.90
C ARG A 234 -15.66 4.07 -7.65
N TRP A 235 -14.47 3.49 -7.59
CA TRP A 235 -14.27 2.06 -7.40
C TRP A 235 -13.21 1.81 -6.35
N LEU A 236 -13.44 0.78 -5.55
CA LEU A 236 -12.42 0.19 -4.68
C LEU A 236 -11.96 -1.12 -5.32
N ALA A 237 -10.74 -1.17 -5.81
CA ALA A 237 -10.10 -2.39 -6.29
C ALA A 237 -9.56 -3.19 -5.11
N THR A 238 -9.74 -4.51 -5.15
CA THR A 238 -9.35 -5.41 -4.06
C THR A 238 -8.79 -6.71 -4.58
N SER A 239 -7.86 -7.28 -3.84
CA SER A 239 -7.31 -8.62 -4.02
C SER A 239 -8.13 -9.69 -3.29
N GLY A 240 -7.73 -10.95 -3.35
CA GLY A 240 -8.32 -12.06 -2.59
C GLY A 240 -9.29 -12.96 -3.36
N ALA A 241 -9.43 -12.74 -4.67
CA ALA A 241 -10.10 -13.63 -5.62
C ALA A 241 -9.13 -14.01 -6.75
N ASP A 242 -9.54 -14.83 -7.71
CA ASP A 242 -8.79 -15.13 -8.93
C ASP A 242 -8.81 -13.99 -9.97
N CYS A 243 -9.40 -12.87 -9.60
CA CYS A 243 -9.48 -11.64 -10.38
C CYS A 243 -9.36 -10.41 -9.45
N VAL A 244 -9.27 -9.22 -10.03
CA VAL A 244 -9.51 -7.96 -9.31
C VAL A 244 -11.00 -7.78 -9.10
N VAL A 245 -11.43 -7.59 -7.85
CA VAL A 245 -12.82 -7.28 -7.52
C VAL A 245 -12.97 -5.77 -7.33
N LEU A 246 -13.86 -5.15 -8.10
CA LEU A 246 -14.17 -3.71 -8.05
C LEU A 246 -15.50 -3.48 -7.33
N TRP A 247 -15.44 -2.84 -6.17
CA TRP A 247 -16.64 -2.41 -5.44
C TRP A 247 -17.06 -0.99 -5.84
N PRO A 248 -18.34 -0.75 -6.20
CA PRO A 248 -18.81 0.57 -6.61
C PRO A 248 -19.01 1.50 -5.41
N PHE A 249 -18.26 2.61 -5.35
CA PHE A 249 -18.37 3.62 -4.30
C PHE A 249 -19.12 4.90 -4.74
N PHE A 250 -19.68 4.92 -5.95
CA PHE A 250 -20.56 6.00 -6.41
C PHE A 250 -21.99 5.82 -5.88
N GLY A 251 -22.73 6.94 -5.74
CA GLY A 251 -24.15 6.90 -5.31
C GLY A 251 -24.35 6.34 -3.89
N GLY A 252 -23.49 6.75 -2.93
CA GLY A 252 -23.65 6.43 -1.51
C GLY A 252 -22.96 5.15 -1.03
N GLY A 253 -22.09 4.55 -1.86
CA GLY A 253 -21.31 3.37 -1.48
C GLY A 253 -21.77 2.06 -2.12
N PRO A 254 -21.20 0.92 -1.74
CA PRO A 254 -21.40 -0.37 -2.39
C PRO A 254 -22.69 -1.10 -1.99
N MET A 255 -23.42 -0.64 -0.95
CA MET A 255 -24.58 -1.35 -0.44
C MET A 255 -25.68 -1.49 -1.49
N GLY A 256 -26.17 -2.74 -1.67
CA GLY A 256 -27.19 -3.07 -2.66
C GLY A 256 -26.70 -3.12 -4.11
N LYS A 257 -25.39 -3.05 -4.32
CA LYS A 257 -24.75 -3.14 -5.65
C LYS A 257 -23.84 -4.35 -5.70
N ALA A 258 -23.83 -5.03 -6.85
CA ALA A 258 -22.89 -6.11 -7.10
C ALA A 258 -21.49 -5.55 -7.39
N PRO A 259 -20.40 -6.22 -6.98
CA PRO A 259 -19.07 -5.92 -7.46
C PRO A 259 -18.94 -6.28 -8.94
N THR A 260 -17.92 -5.73 -9.58
CA THR A 260 -17.50 -6.08 -10.95
C THR A 260 -16.16 -6.79 -10.89
N GLU A 261 -16.01 -7.86 -11.62
CA GLU A 261 -14.75 -8.56 -11.81
C GLU A 261 -13.98 -7.93 -12.97
N LEU A 262 -12.70 -7.67 -12.74
CA LEU A 262 -11.80 -7.09 -13.73
C LEU A 262 -10.51 -7.91 -13.75
N ALA A 263 -10.04 -8.28 -14.92
CA ALA A 263 -8.77 -8.97 -15.14
C ALA A 263 -8.53 -10.16 -14.19
N GLY A 264 -8.67 -11.36 -14.68
CA GLY A 264 -8.35 -12.60 -13.95
C GLY A 264 -7.03 -13.20 -14.42
N GLY A 265 -6.36 -13.91 -13.52
CA GLY A 265 -5.24 -14.77 -13.85
C GLY A 265 -5.70 -16.22 -13.77
N ASP A 266 -5.57 -17.03 -14.84
CA ASP A 266 -5.95 -18.43 -14.96
C ASP A 266 -5.82 -19.27 -13.65
N GLN A 267 -6.80 -19.15 -12.72
CA GLN A 267 -6.85 -19.75 -11.38
C GLN A 267 -5.81 -19.20 -10.36
N ALA A 268 -4.91 -18.31 -10.71
CA ALA A 268 -4.01 -17.66 -9.77
C ALA A 268 -4.77 -16.61 -8.95
N LEU A 269 -4.55 -16.56 -7.63
CA LEU A 269 -5.16 -15.55 -6.77
C LEU A 269 -4.49 -14.19 -6.97
N CYS A 270 -5.30 -13.15 -7.17
CA CYS A 270 -4.83 -11.78 -7.10
C CYS A 270 -4.36 -11.49 -5.66
N SER A 271 -3.08 -11.16 -5.51
CA SER A 271 -2.42 -10.90 -4.23
C SER A 271 -2.23 -9.41 -3.96
N ALA A 272 -2.03 -8.59 -5.00
CA ALA A 272 -1.79 -7.16 -4.90
C ALA A 272 -2.56 -6.38 -5.97
N VAL A 273 -3.08 -5.21 -5.61
CA VAL A 273 -3.71 -4.25 -6.52
C VAL A 273 -3.20 -2.84 -6.27
N ALA A 274 -3.03 -2.06 -7.34
CA ALA A 274 -2.71 -0.64 -7.25
C ALA A 274 -3.45 0.13 -8.35
N CYS A 275 -4.29 1.09 -7.97
CA CYS A 275 -4.96 1.96 -8.92
C CYS A 275 -4.03 3.07 -9.40
N HIS A 276 -4.08 3.37 -10.69
CA HIS A 276 -3.33 4.46 -11.28
C HIS A 276 -3.78 5.82 -10.68
N PRO A 277 -2.85 6.73 -10.32
CA PRO A 277 -3.20 7.96 -9.59
C PRO A 277 -4.08 8.94 -10.36
N GLN A 278 -4.10 8.86 -11.69
CA GLN A 278 -4.81 9.84 -12.54
C GLN A 278 -5.83 9.22 -13.50
N GLN A 279 -5.71 7.92 -13.80
CA GLN A 279 -6.56 7.22 -14.77
C GLN A 279 -7.37 6.12 -14.10
N GLU A 280 -8.51 5.75 -14.69
CA GLU A 280 -9.33 4.61 -14.23
C GLU A 280 -8.72 3.29 -14.73
N VAL A 281 -7.51 3.01 -14.24
CA VAL A 281 -6.68 1.84 -14.58
C VAL A 281 -6.21 1.19 -13.28
N VAL A 282 -6.19 -0.13 -13.25
CA VAL A 282 -5.74 -0.93 -12.11
C VAL A 282 -4.59 -1.83 -12.54
N ALA A 283 -3.50 -1.81 -11.80
CA ALA A 283 -2.47 -2.85 -11.88
C ALA A 283 -2.81 -3.96 -10.88
N ALA A 284 -2.61 -5.21 -11.28
CA ALA A 284 -2.87 -6.41 -10.51
C ALA A 284 -1.68 -7.35 -10.54
N GLY A 285 -1.28 -7.85 -9.39
CA GLY A 285 -0.28 -8.88 -9.21
C GLY A 285 -0.90 -10.14 -8.63
N PHE A 286 -0.41 -11.29 -9.06
CA PHE A 286 -0.95 -12.60 -8.74
C PHE A 286 0.05 -13.46 -7.96
N ASN A 287 -0.45 -14.51 -7.31
CA ASN A 287 0.37 -15.40 -6.48
C ASN A 287 1.32 -16.31 -7.29
N ASP A 288 1.15 -16.38 -8.61
CA ASP A 288 2.07 -17.06 -9.54
C ASP A 288 3.15 -16.12 -10.12
N GLY A 289 3.11 -14.81 -9.78
CA GLY A 289 4.03 -13.79 -10.27
C GLY A 289 3.56 -13.03 -11.51
N LEU A 290 2.39 -13.37 -12.07
CA LEU A 290 1.79 -12.61 -13.17
C LEU A 290 1.50 -11.18 -12.72
N VAL A 291 1.82 -10.18 -13.54
CA VAL A 291 1.41 -8.78 -13.35
C VAL A 291 0.70 -8.30 -14.59
N LEU A 292 -0.46 -7.68 -14.40
CA LEU A 292 -1.33 -7.11 -15.45
C LEU A 292 -1.67 -5.65 -15.14
N ILE A 293 -2.00 -4.90 -16.17
CA ILE A 293 -2.70 -3.60 -16.10
C ILE A 293 -4.05 -3.78 -16.79
N ALA A 294 -5.13 -3.29 -16.18
CA ALA A 294 -6.47 -3.36 -16.74
C ALA A 294 -7.18 -2.00 -16.70
N GLU A 295 -7.81 -1.63 -17.80
CA GLU A 295 -8.65 -0.43 -17.89
C GLU A 295 -10.05 -0.75 -17.36
N VAL A 296 -10.53 0.03 -16.39
CA VAL A 296 -11.81 -0.23 -15.71
C VAL A 296 -13.01 -0.17 -16.65
N ALA A 297 -13.03 0.78 -17.60
CA ALA A 297 -14.18 1.02 -18.46
C ALA A 297 -14.34 -0.02 -19.58
N SER A 298 -13.22 -0.41 -20.22
CA SER A 298 -13.23 -1.32 -21.37
C SER A 298 -12.93 -2.78 -20.99
N GLY A 299 -12.35 -3.02 -19.82
CA GLY A 299 -11.81 -4.34 -19.45
C GLY A 299 -10.55 -4.72 -20.23
N ARG A 300 -9.94 -3.80 -21.01
CA ARG A 300 -8.74 -4.07 -21.79
C ARG A 300 -7.58 -4.37 -20.85
N ILE A 301 -6.91 -5.50 -21.09
CA ILE A 301 -5.78 -5.99 -20.32
C ILE A 301 -4.48 -5.77 -21.11
N VAL A 302 -3.44 -5.34 -20.39
CA VAL A 302 -2.07 -5.23 -20.88
C VAL A 302 -1.16 -6.07 -19.98
N PRO A 303 -0.48 -7.11 -20.50
CA PRO A 303 0.45 -7.91 -19.73
C PRO A 303 1.70 -7.10 -19.34
N VAL A 304 2.10 -7.17 -18.07
CA VAL A 304 3.28 -6.43 -17.56
C VAL A 304 4.45 -7.37 -17.30
N ALA A 305 4.25 -8.45 -16.56
CA ALA A 305 5.30 -9.44 -16.26
C ALA A 305 4.73 -10.85 -16.32
N ALA A 306 5.50 -11.78 -16.86
CA ALA A 306 5.15 -13.19 -16.95
C ALA A 306 5.10 -13.84 -15.56
N PRO A 307 4.29 -14.90 -15.38
CA PRO A 307 4.31 -15.70 -14.16
C PRO A 307 5.64 -16.46 -13.97
N GLY A 308 5.83 -17.08 -12.79
CA GLY A 308 6.99 -17.94 -12.48
C GLY A 308 8.13 -17.25 -11.73
N ARG A 309 7.86 -16.07 -11.10
CA ARG A 309 8.86 -15.30 -10.33
C ARG A 309 8.47 -15.13 -8.85
N GLY A 310 7.65 -16.03 -8.33
CA GLY A 310 7.09 -15.98 -6.98
C GLY A 310 5.86 -15.08 -6.87
N ALA A 311 5.11 -15.21 -5.79
CA ALA A 311 3.90 -14.44 -5.55
C ALA A 311 4.20 -12.93 -5.49
N VAL A 312 3.41 -12.11 -6.19
CA VAL A 312 3.54 -10.64 -6.09
C VAL A 312 3.11 -10.21 -4.70
N SER A 313 4.05 -9.64 -3.95
CA SER A 313 3.86 -9.17 -2.57
C SER A 313 3.52 -7.69 -2.50
N VAL A 314 4.08 -6.89 -3.41
CA VAL A 314 3.93 -5.43 -3.44
C VAL A 314 3.78 -4.91 -4.87
N LEU A 315 3.00 -3.85 -5.03
CA LEU A 315 2.70 -3.23 -6.31
C LEU A 315 2.38 -1.74 -6.09
N ALA A 316 3.03 -0.84 -6.82
CA ALA A 316 2.79 0.59 -6.68
C ALA A 316 3.02 1.34 -8.00
N TRP A 317 2.31 2.46 -8.16
CA TRP A 317 2.52 3.47 -9.19
C TRP A 317 3.33 4.63 -8.64
N SER A 318 4.13 5.27 -9.51
CA SER A 318 4.64 6.62 -9.22
C SER A 318 3.49 7.63 -9.19
N ASP A 319 3.62 8.76 -8.49
CA ASP A 319 2.58 9.79 -8.39
C ASP A 319 2.18 10.37 -9.76
N SER A 320 3.12 10.40 -10.71
CA SER A 320 2.83 10.79 -12.09
C SER A 320 2.07 9.72 -12.89
N GLY A 321 2.02 8.47 -12.40
CA GLY A 321 1.49 7.32 -13.14
C GLY A 321 2.37 6.84 -14.28
N THR A 322 3.56 7.39 -14.46
CA THR A 322 4.47 7.05 -15.56
C THR A 322 5.31 5.80 -15.30
N HIS A 323 5.38 5.34 -14.05
CA HIS A 323 6.12 4.13 -13.68
C HIS A 323 5.27 3.21 -12.83
N LEU A 324 5.43 1.92 -13.05
CA LEU A 324 4.87 0.84 -12.24
C LEU A 324 6.00 0.01 -11.67
N GLY A 325 6.03 -0.15 -10.35
CA GLY A 325 6.94 -1.05 -9.65
C GLY A 325 6.20 -2.24 -9.06
N PHE A 326 6.85 -3.39 -8.97
CA PHE A 326 6.36 -4.57 -8.26
C PHE A 326 7.49 -5.38 -7.66
N GLY A 327 7.18 -6.13 -6.61
CA GLY A 327 8.09 -7.06 -5.98
C GLY A 327 7.40 -8.36 -5.61
N THR A 328 8.18 -9.43 -5.42
CA THR A 328 7.68 -10.77 -5.12
C THR A 328 8.24 -11.33 -3.81
N GLU A 329 7.59 -12.37 -3.31
CA GLU A 329 8.03 -13.11 -2.12
C GLU A 329 9.37 -13.85 -2.34
N GLU A 330 9.76 -14.10 -3.59
CA GLU A 330 11.04 -14.73 -3.95
C GLU A 330 12.16 -13.71 -4.25
N GLY A 331 11.94 -12.43 -3.97
CA GLY A 331 12.96 -11.38 -4.13
C GLY A 331 13.08 -10.80 -5.53
N PHE A 332 12.26 -11.22 -6.49
CA PHE A 332 12.24 -10.58 -7.79
C PHE A 332 11.57 -9.20 -7.68
N ALA A 333 12.20 -8.19 -8.27
CA ALA A 333 11.67 -6.83 -8.34
C ALA A 333 11.72 -6.31 -9.77
N GLY A 334 10.65 -5.65 -10.21
CA GLY A 334 10.50 -5.08 -11.54
C GLY A 334 10.08 -3.61 -11.48
N LEU A 335 10.56 -2.83 -12.45
CA LEU A 335 10.22 -1.42 -12.65
C LEU A 335 9.96 -1.20 -14.14
N VAL A 336 8.77 -0.69 -14.49
CA VAL A 336 8.35 -0.48 -15.89
C VAL A 336 8.10 1.00 -16.15
N ASP A 337 8.70 1.54 -17.18
CA ASP A 337 8.50 2.91 -17.70
C ASP A 337 7.34 2.92 -18.70
N LEU A 338 6.26 3.58 -18.35
CA LEU A 338 5.04 3.76 -19.13
C LEU A 338 4.90 5.17 -19.71
N SER A 339 5.92 6.05 -19.53
CA SER A 339 5.91 7.44 -19.99
C SER A 339 5.98 7.54 -21.53
N ARG A 340 6.50 6.52 -22.18
CA ARG A 340 6.67 6.49 -23.65
C ARG A 340 5.54 5.71 -24.31
N ARG A 341 4.94 6.30 -25.33
CA ARG A 341 3.99 5.64 -26.23
C ARG A 341 4.68 4.74 -27.24
#